data_564cf851ebf768772bd41736c80a8ca0
#
_entry.id   564cf851ebf768772bd41736c80a8ca0
#
_cell.length_a   1.000
_cell.length_b   1.000
_cell.length_c   1.000
_cell.angle_alpha   90.00
_cell.angle_beta   90.00
_cell.angle_gamma   90.00
#
_symmetry.space_group_name_H-M   'P 1'
#
loop_
_entity.id
_entity.type
_entity.pdbx_description
1 polymer ?
#
loop_
_entity_poly.entity_id
_entity_poly.type
_entity_poly.pdbx_seq_one_letter_code
_entity_poly.pdbx_strand_id
1 'polypeptide(L)'
;MRFKLFIFTLLALSAVSCTRELLPEPAQAEEEGKMVTISATIPQETRVAYNDATLKLAWEKNDKLLLAGYDAGGVYKGSSTFTYLNGSGNRFNGTPVPNATTYKAYYPATVTLDANGNMQPVANTFWQQTQSGNNSTAHLSGKLIMNDEIANDLTQPFDLVLRNDIIRFNLSNLSGDLGALKKLIWTVETVAGGASRSVILNINGYTHTAGTNITAYLAFDPAVMTIAAGGKVKITLIGDKSYEWNKTINNNVTYQPGNRYYTSVSGVWSEVVPLLYTIQTYQDNKSHGIWQKEATNSPAYLTIYWGDGSANTTIAQGAALNQNIASHIYTGKGKYTVTIISNQANISNKQMPQFTFNKNITGEDLLTSVLSPFPNMDAENFTLCFRSCSQLTSIPADLFRYNTQATDFSDCFNGCTKLISIPAGLFDNNSNVTNFSSCFRGCSKLVSIPVGLFNNNTQAINFSWCFSGCGQLQLIPEIFPDPNTNADFFAGKTMNFLECFKNVGSSYTTSTGTAPALWSFNKGGATWTTIGCFTHANVTMSDNIPPGWQ
;
A
#
# COMPACT_ATOMS: atom_id res chain seq x y z
N MET A 1 5.28 7.30 22.48
CA MET A 1 4.27 8.34 22.76
C MET A 1 2.98 7.99 22.05
N ARG A 2 1.97 7.67 22.78
CA ARG A 2 0.61 7.62 22.25
C ARG A 2 -0.03 8.96 22.59
N PHE A 3 -0.31 9.78 21.62
CA PHE A 3 -0.98 11.06 21.83
C PHE A 3 -2.48 10.81 21.96
N LYS A 4 -3.06 11.15 23.11
CA LYS A 4 -4.50 11.32 23.21
C LYS A 4 -4.86 12.75 22.86
N LEU A 5 -5.72 12.89 21.90
CA LEU A 5 -6.37 14.14 21.60
C LEU A 5 -7.53 14.31 22.58
N PHE A 6 -7.40 15.21 23.54
CA PHE A 6 -8.51 15.59 24.39
C PHE A 6 -9.27 16.77 23.76
N ILE A 7 -10.53 16.51 23.45
CA ILE A 7 -11.48 17.58 23.13
C ILE A 7 -12.06 18.05 24.47
N PHE A 8 -11.70 19.25 24.92
CA PHE A 8 -12.35 19.90 26.05
C PHE A 8 -13.35 20.95 25.56
N THR A 9 -14.59 20.77 25.97
CA THR A 9 -15.61 21.81 25.94
C THR A 9 -15.28 22.93 26.93
N LEU A 10 -15.38 24.15 26.46
CA LEU A 10 -15.07 25.40 27.14
C LEU A 10 -15.90 25.57 28.42
N LEU A 11 -15.25 25.66 29.59
CA LEU A 11 -15.75 26.43 30.72
C LEU A 11 -14.60 27.33 31.21
N ALA A 12 -14.84 28.60 31.13
CA ALA A 12 -13.93 29.61 31.63
C ALA A 12 -13.77 29.50 33.14
N LEU A 13 -12.54 29.57 33.64
CA LEU A 13 -12.20 30.35 34.85
C LEU A 13 -10.70 30.34 35.16
N SER A 14 -10.21 31.56 35.33
CA SER A 14 -9.11 32.02 36.19
C SER A 14 -7.67 31.49 35.99
N ALA A 15 -6.82 32.46 35.71
CA ALA A 15 -5.37 32.37 35.82
C ALA A 15 -4.93 31.75 37.15
N VAL A 16 -4.18 30.64 37.07
CA VAL A 16 -3.29 30.20 38.13
C VAL A 16 -1.86 30.30 37.62
N SER A 17 -1.14 31.20 38.19
CA SER A 17 0.31 31.35 38.10
C SER A 17 0.97 30.00 38.41
N CYS A 18 1.69 29.41 37.46
CA CYS A 18 2.58 28.29 37.78
C CYS A 18 3.76 28.82 38.58
N THR A 19 3.74 28.64 39.89
CA THR A 19 4.92 28.75 40.72
C THR A 19 5.90 27.66 40.37
N ARG A 20 7.11 28.07 40.02
CA ARG A 20 8.27 27.21 39.80
C ARG A 20 8.59 26.47 41.08
N GLU A 21 8.22 25.21 41.23
CA GLU A 21 8.72 24.37 42.34
C GLU A 21 10.22 24.12 42.08
N LEU A 22 11.03 24.65 42.96
CA LEU A 22 12.47 24.38 43.03
C LEU A 22 12.66 22.88 43.40
N LEU A 23 13.34 22.17 42.53
CA LEU A 23 13.79 20.81 42.79
C LEU A 23 14.82 20.81 43.92
N PRO A 24 14.86 19.78 44.78
CA PRO A 24 15.87 19.65 45.81
C PRO A 24 17.28 19.51 45.23
N GLU A 25 18.29 19.95 45.96
CA GLU A 25 19.70 19.99 45.60
C GLU A 25 20.23 18.67 45.00
N PRO A 26 21.23 18.75 44.09
CA PRO A 26 21.75 17.57 43.39
C PRO A 26 22.45 16.61 44.38
N ALA A 27 22.10 15.35 44.27
CA ALA A 27 22.83 14.27 44.92
C ALA A 27 24.23 14.10 44.30
N GLN A 28 25.21 13.82 45.16
CA GLN A 28 26.62 13.58 44.81
C GLN A 28 26.78 12.51 43.74
N ALA A 29 27.95 12.51 43.06
CA ALA A 29 28.34 11.60 42.00
C ALA A 29 27.79 10.18 42.20
N GLU A 30 26.92 9.78 41.27
CA GLU A 30 26.21 8.51 41.36
C GLU A 30 27.08 7.35 40.81
N GLU A 31 27.02 6.20 41.47
CA GLU A 31 27.68 4.96 41.04
C GLU A 31 27.20 4.53 39.66
N GLU A 32 28.11 4.03 38.81
CA GLU A 32 27.79 3.49 37.50
C GLU A 32 26.67 2.43 37.57
N GLY A 33 25.59 2.64 36.82
CA GLY A 33 24.46 1.71 36.73
C GLY A 33 23.25 2.05 37.60
N LYS A 34 23.31 3.10 38.45
CA LYS A 34 22.14 3.54 39.23
C LYS A 34 21.13 4.31 38.35
N MET A 35 19.85 4.00 38.53
CA MET A 35 18.77 4.71 37.84
C MET A 35 18.62 6.15 38.35
N VAL A 36 18.48 7.09 37.44
CA VAL A 36 18.23 8.50 37.72
C VAL A 36 16.90 8.94 37.11
N THR A 37 16.32 10.00 37.69
CA THR A 37 15.10 10.62 37.21
C THR A 37 15.44 11.95 36.56
N ILE A 38 14.97 12.15 35.35
CA ILE A 38 15.10 13.39 34.58
C ILE A 38 13.74 14.01 34.32
N SER A 39 13.71 15.27 33.90
CA SER A 39 12.51 15.94 33.41
C SER A 39 12.65 16.30 31.93
N ALA A 40 11.59 16.08 31.15
CA ALA A 40 11.53 16.48 29.75
C ALA A 40 10.20 17.14 29.43
N THR A 41 10.24 18.36 28.91
CA THR A 41 9.06 19.09 28.48
C THR A 41 8.79 18.84 27.00
N ILE A 42 7.53 18.97 26.61
CA ILE A 42 7.08 18.91 25.22
C ILE A 42 6.48 20.25 24.82
N PRO A 43 6.62 20.67 23.55
CA PRO A 43 6.08 21.95 23.08
C PRO A 43 4.57 22.05 23.37
N GLN A 44 4.16 23.01 24.20
CA GLN A 44 2.75 23.25 24.54
C GLN A 44 2.04 24.12 23.52
N GLU A 45 2.79 24.93 22.75
CA GLU A 45 2.25 25.84 21.77
C GLU A 45 3.04 25.77 20.46
N THR A 46 2.40 25.28 19.43
CA THR A 46 2.79 25.60 18.07
C THR A 46 1.79 26.61 17.56
N ARG A 47 2.26 27.83 17.27
CA ARG A 47 1.43 28.94 16.82
C ARG A 47 0.89 28.68 15.42
N VAL A 48 -0.34 28.22 15.32
CA VAL A 48 -1.24 28.60 14.23
C VAL A 48 -2.60 28.76 14.87
N ALA A 49 -3.20 29.92 14.67
CA ALA A 49 -4.53 30.24 15.16
C ALA A 49 -5.54 29.27 14.55
N TYR A 50 -6.08 28.38 15.36
CA TYR A 50 -7.20 27.51 15.00
C TYR A 50 -8.33 27.65 15.99
N ASN A 51 -9.50 27.81 15.42
CA ASN A 51 -10.78 27.83 16.13
C ASN A 51 -11.30 26.44 16.49
N ASP A 52 -10.50 25.39 16.43
CA ASP A 52 -10.88 24.05 16.86
C ASP A 52 -9.90 23.51 17.88
N ALA A 53 -10.44 23.27 19.06
CA ALA A 53 -9.93 22.54 20.21
C ALA A 53 -8.42 22.22 20.20
N THR A 54 -7.68 22.89 21.04
CA THR A 54 -6.26 22.72 21.29
C THR A 54 -5.82 21.27 21.35
N LEU A 55 -5.10 20.83 20.31
CA LEU A 55 -4.32 19.60 20.32
C LEU A 55 -3.19 19.74 21.34
N LYS A 56 -3.40 19.35 22.60
CA LYS A 56 -2.34 19.30 23.60
C LYS A 56 -1.59 17.99 23.46
N LEU A 57 -0.26 18.08 23.44
CA LEU A 57 0.62 16.92 23.56
C LEU A 57 0.79 16.59 25.03
N ALA A 58 0.75 15.29 25.38
CA ALA A 58 1.00 14.81 26.74
C ALA A 58 1.76 13.48 26.70
N TRP A 59 2.61 13.26 27.69
CA TRP A 59 3.28 11.98 27.90
C TRP A 59 2.29 10.89 28.30
N GLU A 60 2.51 9.69 27.75
CA GLU A 60 1.70 8.52 28.06
C GLU A 60 2.54 7.37 28.63
N LYS A 61 1.86 6.47 29.35
CA LYS A 61 2.48 5.24 29.88
C LYS A 61 3.26 4.50 28.79
N ASN A 62 4.50 4.14 29.10
CA ASN A 62 5.47 3.50 28.20
C ASN A 62 6.13 4.41 27.16
N ASP A 63 5.91 5.72 27.18
CA ASP A 63 6.73 6.63 26.41
C ASP A 63 8.19 6.53 26.83
N LYS A 64 9.09 6.63 25.84
CA LYS A 64 10.53 6.51 26.07
C LYS A 64 11.28 7.58 25.33
N LEU A 65 12.28 8.13 26.01
CA LEU A 65 13.30 9.00 25.44
C LEU A 65 14.59 8.22 25.18
N LEU A 66 15.30 8.56 24.13
CA LEU A 66 16.69 8.17 23.93
C LEU A 66 17.58 9.34 24.33
N LEU A 67 18.51 9.10 25.26
CA LEU A 67 19.50 10.06 25.68
C LEU A 67 20.85 9.69 25.07
N ALA A 68 21.40 10.57 24.23
CA ALA A 68 22.77 10.47 23.72
C ALA A 68 23.70 11.17 24.71
N GLY A 69 24.65 10.44 25.27
CA GLY A 69 25.60 10.95 26.26
C GLY A 69 26.93 11.37 25.64
N TYR A 70 27.49 12.48 26.14
CA TYR A 70 28.76 13.05 25.71
C TYR A 70 29.66 13.33 26.91
N ASP A 71 30.97 13.14 26.77
CA ASP A 71 31.92 13.52 27.82
C ASP A 71 32.16 15.03 27.88
N ALA A 72 32.98 15.48 28.81
CA ALA A 72 33.32 16.89 28.99
C ALA A 72 34.00 17.55 27.76
N GLY A 73 34.55 16.76 26.87
CA GLY A 73 35.10 17.20 25.58
C GLY A 73 34.10 17.19 24.43
N GLY A 74 32.82 16.83 24.69
CA GLY A 74 31.79 16.75 23.67
C GLY A 74 31.84 15.49 22.80
N VAL A 75 32.60 14.47 23.19
CA VAL A 75 32.70 13.20 22.45
C VAL A 75 31.58 12.28 22.84
N TYR A 76 30.87 11.76 21.86
CA TYR A 76 29.76 10.81 22.03
C TYR A 76 30.23 9.49 22.70
N LYS A 77 29.54 9.07 23.74
CA LYS A 77 29.85 7.87 24.56
C LYS A 77 28.84 6.75 24.41
N GLY A 78 27.75 6.99 23.75
CA GLY A 78 26.66 6.03 23.60
C GLY A 78 25.31 6.62 23.92
N SER A 79 24.30 5.77 23.97
CA SER A 79 22.92 6.20 24.30
C SER A 79 22.25 5.25 25.27
N SER A 80 21.28 5.77 26.00
CA SER A 80 20.46 5.00 26.94
C SER A 80 18.99 5.42 26.85
N THR A 81 18.10 4.51 27.25
CA THR A 81 16.66 4.73 27.18
C THR A 81 16.09 5.07 28.55
N PHE A 82 15.33 6.17 28.60
CA PHE A 82 14.59 6.61 29.77
C PHE A 82 13.09 6.43 29.55
N THR A 83 12.42 5.83 30.54
CA THR A 83 11.00 5.50 30.47
C THR A 83 10.16 6.47 31.30
N TYR A 84 9.06 6.94 30.74
CA TYR A 84 8.14 7.86 31.41
C TYR A 84 7.56 7.27 32.69
N LEU A 85 7.63 8.04 33.77
CA LEU A 85 7.00 7.72 35.04
C LEU A 85 5.53 8.17 35.01
N ASN A 86 4.64 7.22 34.76
CA ASN A 86 3.22 7.48 34.54
C ASN A 86 2.59 8.28 35.71
N GLY A 87 1.92 9.39 35.32
CA GLY A 87 1.28 10.29 36.29
C GLY A 87 2.23 11.23 37.05
N SER A 88 3.51 11.28 36.67
CA SER A 88 4.54 12.11 37.34
C SER A 88 4.79 13.47 36.64
N GLY A 89 3.89 13.90 35.77
CA GLY A 89 4.11 15.10 34.95
C GLY A 89 5.08 14.82 33.79
N ASN A 90 6.28 15.39 33.82
CA ASN A 90 7.27 15.29 32.75
C ASN A 90 8.50 14.44 33.14
N ARG A 91 8.36 13.48 34.04
CA ARG A 91 9.49 12.71 34.60
C ARG A 91 9.73 11.40 33.89
N PHE A 92 11.01 11.08 33.66
CA PHE A 92 11.49 9.84 33.07
C PHE A 92 12.58 9.21 33.96
N ASN A 93 12.66 7.91 33.97
CA ASN A 93 13.64 7.16 34.73
C ASN A 93 14.46 6.23 33.84
N GLY A 94 15.77 6.20 34.04
CA GLY A 94 16.70 5.38 33.27
C GLY A 94 18.11 5.40 33.82
N THR A 95 18.98 4.59 33.24
CA THR A 95 20.40 4.52 33.62
C THR A 95 21.21 5.46 32.73
N PRO A 96 22.02 6.37 33.31
CA PRO A 96 22.88 7.25 32.54
C PRO A 96 23.87 6.48 31.65
N VAL A 97 24.34 7.12 30.59
CA VAL A 97 25.44 6.59 29.78
C VAL A 97 26.73 6.71 30.57
N PRO A 98 27.52 5.63 30.78
CA PRO A 98 28.79 5.68 31.48
C PRO A 98 29.75 6.70 30.90
N ASN A 99 30.45 7.46 31.78
CA ASN A 99 31.42 8.49 31.40
C ASN A 99 30.86 9.67 30.59
N ALA A 100 29.55 9.84 30.54
CA ALA A 100 28.92 11.02 29.95
C ALA A 100 28.66 12.08 31.03
N THR A 101 28.86 13.35 30.67
CA THR A 101 28.62 14.52 31.55
C THR A 101 27.47 15.38 31.02
N THR A 102 27.19 15.32 29.74
CA THR A 102 26.10 16.03 29.08
C THR A 102 25.32 15.13 28.15
N TYR A 103 24.05 15.47 27.90
CA TYR A 103 23.12 14.62 27.15
C TYR A 103 22.25 15.44 26.21
N LYS A 104 21.94 14.87 25.04
CA LYS A 104 20.85 15.33 24.17
C LYS A 104 19.70 14.32 24.23
N ALA A 105 18.49 14.80 24.32
CA ALA A 105 17.30 13.96 24.37
C ALA A 105 16.60 13.86 23.02
N TYR A 106 16.16 12.66 22.66
CA TYR A 106 15.46 12.37 21.43
C TYR A 106 14.17 11.58 21.70
N TYR A 107 13.13 11.90 20.97
CA TYR A 107 11.87 11.17 20.99
C TYR A 107 11.41 10.84 19.56
N PRO A 108 10.90 9.65 19.29
CA PRO A 108 10.82 8.48 20.19
C PRO A 108 12.20 7.83 20.40
N ALA A 109 12.32 6.97 21.41
CA ALA A 109 13.57 6.27 21.70
C ALA A 109 14.03 5.30 20.58
N THR A 110 13.24 5.14 19.54
CA THR A 110 13.54 4.32 18.36
C THR A 110 14.26 5.07 17.23
N VAL A 111 14.56 6.36 17.43
CA VAL A 111 15.38 7.10 16.44
C VAL A 111 16.79 6.51 16.39
N THR A 112 17.39 6.55 15.19
CA THR A 112 18.77 6.14 14.99
C THR A 112 19.71 7.32 15.10
N LEU A 113 20.87 7.11 15.74
CA LEU A 113 21.92 8.12 15.87
C LEU A 113 23.12 7.74 14.99
N ASP A 114 23.86 8.76 14.52
CA ASP A 114 25.14 8.57 13.86
C ASP A 114 26.27 8.30 14.87
N ALA A 115 27.49 8.14 14.36
CA ALA A 115 28.68 7.90 15.19
C ALA A 115 29.00 9.07 16.15
N ASN A 116 28.42 10.24 15.93
CA ASN A 116 28.58 11.43 16.76
C ASN A 116 27.39 11.66 17.69
N GLY A 117 26.41 10.75 17.74
CA GLY A 117 25.22 10.85 18.58
C GLY A 117 24.18 11.83 18.05
N ASN A 118 24.26 12.28 16.83
CA ASN A 118 23.23 13.10 16.21
C ASN A 118 22.15 12.22 15.58
N MET A 119 20.91 12.67 15.68
CA MET A 119 19.80 11.98 15.05
C MET A 119 19.99 11.89 13.55
N GLN A 120 19.96 10.67 13.02
CA GLN A 120 19.95 10.45 11.58
C GLN A 120 18.65 10.99 10.98
N PRO A 121 18.68 11.53 9.77
CA PRO A 121 17.47 11.91 9.06
C PRO A 121 16.49 10.73 9.10
N VAL A 122 15.28 10.95 9.61
CA VAL A 122 14.25 9.92 9.67
C VAL A 122 13.66 9.80 8.27
N ALA A 123 14.50 9.33 7.34
CA ALA A 123 14.07 9.01 6.00
C ALA A 123 12.93 7.98 6.12
N ASN A 124 11.82 8.23 5.43
CA ASN A 124 10.69 7.31 5.23
C ASN A 124 9.70 7.11 6.39
N THR A 125 9.86 7.73 7.57
CA THR A 125 8.92 7.55 8.68
C THR A 125 7.54 8.14 8.39
N PHE A 126 7.47 9.20 7.57
CA PHE A 126 6.22 9.93 7.30
C PHE A 126 5.51 9.53 6.01
N TRP A 127 6.18 8.83 5.11
CA TRP A 127 5.66 8.57 3.76
C TRP A 127 4.43 7.67 3.73
N GLN A 128 4.30 6.78 4.72
CA GLN A 128 3.10 5.96 4.90
C GLN A 128 2.59 6.04 6.33
N GLN A 129 1.35 6.44 6.49
CA GLN A 129 0.66 6.56 7.77
C GLN A 129 -0.69 5.85 7.68
N THR A 130 -1.29 5.51 8.82
CA THR A 130 -2.60 4.84 8.83
C THR A 130 -3.52 5.51 9.82
N GLN A 131 -4.59 6.10 9.33
CA GLN A 131 -5.68 6.70 10.11
C GLN A 131 -6.85 5.71 10.20
N SER A 132 -7.38 5.52 11.40
CA SER A 132 -8.57 4.69 11.62
C SER A 132 -9.83 5.55 11.62
N GLY A 133 -10.65 5.41 10.57
CA GLY A 133 -11.86 6.21 10.39
C GLY A 133 -11.63 7.66 9.95
N ASN A 134 -12.71 8.40 9.84
CA ASN A 134 -12.68 9.84 9.53
C ASN A 134 -12.31 10.65 10.77
N ASN A 135 -11.52 11.72 10.61
CA ASN A 135 -11.15 12.64 11.69
C ASN A 135 -10.40 12.00 12.88
N SER A 136 -9.67 10.91 12.68
CA SER A 136 -8.86 10.27 13.74
C SER A 136 -7.41 10.77 13.72
N THR A 137 -6.87 11.04 14.88
CA THR A 137 -5.46 11.50 15.09
C THR A 137 -4.59 10.48 15.80
N ALA A 138 -5.14 9.33 16.17
CA ALA A 138 -4.43 8.31 16.97
C ALA A 138 -3.11 7.84 16.34
N HIS A 139 -3.02 7.83 15.00
CA HIS A 139 -1.81 7.42 14.27
C HIS A 139 -0.65 8.42 14.38
N LEU A 140 -0.92 9.68 14.72
CA LEU A 140 0.11 10.72 14.82
C LEU A 140 1.08 10.46 15.98
N SER A 141 0.63 9.76 17.01
CA SER A 141 1.46 9.46 18.19
C SER A 141 2.79 8.78 17.84
N GLY A 142 2.78 7.85 16.88
CA GLY A 142 3.98 7.15 16.41
C GLY A 142 4.79 7.89 15.33
N LYS A 143 4.37 9.11 14.98
CA LYS A 143 4.95 9.86 13.86
C LYS A 143 5.57 11.19 14.27
N LEU A 144 5.57 11.52 15.54
CA LEU A 144 6.17 12.76 16.02
C LEU A 144 7.63 12.52 16.42
N ILE A 145 8.50 13.41 15.96
CA ILE A 145 9.92 13.38 16.26
C ILE A 145 10.26 14.68 16.97
N MET A 146 10.88 14.54 18.11
CA MET A 146 11.30 15.68 18.93
C MET A 146 12.73 15.47 19.41
N ASN A 147 13.48 16.53 19.56
CA ASN A 147 14.76 16.50 20.25
C ASN A 147 15.02 17.79 21.01
N ASP A 148 15.88 17.72 22.02
CA ASP A 148 16.55 18.88 22.57
C ASP A 148 17.80 19.18 21.73
N GLU A 149 17.95 20.41 21.31
CA GLU A 149 19.10 20.87 20.50
C GLU A 149 20.34 21.13 21.35
N ILE A 150 20.12 21.38 22.64
CA ILE A 150 21.17 21.74 23.59
C ILE A 150 21.53 20.49 24.41
N ALA A 151 22.82 20.24 24.54
CA ALA A 151 23.27 19.17 25.42
C ALA A 151 23.24 19.65 26.88
N ASN A 152 22.42 19.04 27.70
CA ASN A 152 22.24 19.38 29.10
C ASN A 152 22.83 18.29 30.01
N ASP A 153 23.19 18.65 31.23
CA ASP A 153 23.40 17.65 32.28
C ASP A 153 22.05 17.09 32.77
N LEU A 154 22.09 16.02 33.55
CA LEU A 154 20.86 15.36 34.01
C LEU A 154 20.08 16.14 35.05
N THR A 155 20.60 17.24 35.55
CA THR A 155 19.95 18.09 36.57
C THR A 155 19.03 19.13 35.93
N GLN A 156 19.21 19.41 34.63
CA GLN A 156 18.39 20.36 33.87
C GLN A 156 17.27 19.63 33.13
N PRO A 157 16.11 20.25 32.96
CA PRO A 157 15.06 19.71 32.11
C PRO A 157 15.50 19.72 30.64
N PHE A 158 15.08 18.69 29.89
CA PHE A 158 15.22 18.68 28.44
C PHE A 158 14.00 19.35 27.80
N ASP A 159 14.22 20.37 26.99
CA ASP A 159 13.18 21.10 26.26
C ASP A 159 13.08 20.58 24.82
N LEU A 160 12.21 19.60 24.61
CA LEU A 160 12.07 18.98 23.30
C LEU A 160 11.37 19.89 22.30
N VAL A 161 11.94 20.00 21.12
CA VAL A 161 11.39 20.73 19.97
C VAL A 161 10.89 19.74 18.94
N LEU A 162 9.67 19.94 18.43
CA LEU A 162 9.09 19.12 17.36
C LEU A 162 9.84 19.38 16.04
N ARG A 163 10.24 18.31 15.36
CA ARG A 163 11.05 18.38 14.11
C ARG A 163 10.24 18.14 12.84
N ASN A 164 9.07 17.59 12.96
CA ASN A 164 8.16 17.41 11.84
C ASN A 164 6.90 18.23 12.02
N ASP A 165 6.19 18.43 10.93
CA ASP A 165 4.94 19.18 10.88
C ASP A 165 3.73 18.25 10.80
N ILE A 166 2.56 18.78 11.15
CA ILE A 166 1.28 18.12 10.98
C ILE A 166 0.41 18.99 10.08
N ILE A 167 -0.23 18.38 9.09
CA ILE A 167 -1.25 19.03 8.29
C ILE A 167 -2.61 18.33 8.49
N ARG A 168 -3.65 19.14 8.68
CA ARG A 168 -5.05 18.70 8.66
C ARG A 168 -5.67 19.09 7.34
N PHE A 169 -6.20 18.13 6.63
CA PHE A 169 -7.03 18.33 5.44
C PHE A 169 -8.51 18.28 5.82
N ASN A 170 -9.28 19.22 5.32
CA ASN A 170 -10.74 19.16 5.28
C ASN A 170 -11.17 19.18 3.82
N LEU A 171 -11.57 18.02 3.31
CA LEU A 171 -11.90 17.80 1.90
C LEU A 171 -13.41 17.83 1.73
N SER A 172 -13.87 18.68 0.84
CA SER A 172 -15.30 18.90 0.58
C SER A 172 -15.64 18.89 -0.91
N ASN A 173 -16.94 18.95 -1.22
CA ASN A 173 -17.45 18.99 -2.59
C ASN A 173 -17.09 17.75 -3.45
N LEU A 174 -16.94 16.61 -2.81
CA LEU A 174 -16.87 15.32 -3.51
C LEU A 174 -18.28 14.98 -3.99
N SER A 175 -18.49 15.04 -5.31
CA SER A 175 -19.80 14.82 -5.93
C SER A 175 -20.18 13.34 -6.03
N GLY A 176 -19.21 12.43 -5.89
CA GLY A 176 -19.41 11.00 -5.99
C GLY A 176 -19.09 10.25 -4.69
N ASP A 177 -19.70 9.09 -4.52
CA ASP A 177 -19.36 8.17 -3.46
C ASP A 177 -17.98 7.54 -3.75
N LEU A 178 -17.07 7.60 -2.78
CA LEU A 178 -15.82 6.85 -2.83
C LEU A 178 -16.02 5.40 -2.39
N GLY A 179 -17.14 5.09 -1.73
CA GLY A 179 -17.33 3.83 -1.04
C GLY A 179 -16.31 3.68 0.11
N ALA A 180 -15.73 2.50 0.27
CA ALA A 180 -14.69 2.27 1.26
C ALA A 180 -13.43 3.07 0.87
N LEU A 181 -13.16 4.16 1.60
CA LEU A 181 -11.96 4.98 1.40
C LEU A 181 -10.74 4.21 1.94
N LYS A 182 -9.75 4.01 1.08
CA LYS A 182 -8.55 3.20 1.39
C LYS A 182 -7.31 4.07 1.59
N LYS A 183 -7.17 5.15 0.80
CA LYS A 183 -5.97 6.01 0.84
C LYS A 183 -6.28 7.45 0.50
N LEU A 184 -5.49 8.35 1.10
CA LEU A 184 -5.27 9.71 0.66
C LEU A 184 -3.80 9.85 0.29
N ILE A 185 -3.50 10.40 -0.88
CA ILE A 185 -2.14 10.73 -1.31
C ILE A 185 -2.06 12.25 -1.47
N TRP A 186 -1.23 12.87 -0.66
CA TRP A 186 -0.89 14.29 -0.81
C TRP A 186 0.43 14.41 -1.55
N THR A 187 0.40 15.05 -2.70
CA THR A 187 1.55 15.24 -3.60
C THR A 187 1.85 16.71 -3.78
N VAL A 188 3.12 17.07 -3.71
CA VAL A 188 3.61 18.41 -4.03
C VAL A 188 4.66 18.33 -5.14
N GLU A 189 4.58 19.24 -6.11
CA GLU A 189 5.64 19.49 -7.08
C GLU A 189 6.51 20.63 -6.53
N THR A 190 7.79 20.36 -6.31
CA THR A 190 8.72 21.33 -5.72
C THR A 190 9.10 22.45 -6.65
N VAL A 191 8.99 22.21 -7.96
CA VAL A 191 9.09 23.19 -9.05
C VAL A 191 8.13 22.80 -10.17
N ALA A 192 7.69 23.76 -10.98
CA ALA A 192 6.80 23.49 -12.11
C ALA A 192 7.44 22.48 -13.06
N GLY A 193 6.78 21.33 -13.26
CA GLY A 193 7.27 20.23 -14.09
C GLY A 193 8.48 19.49 -13.52
N GLY A 194 8.87 19.77 -12.27
CA GLY A 194 9.99 19.15 -11.57
C GLY A 194 9.64 17.90 -10.77
N ALA A 195 10.59 17.48 -9.93
CA ALA A 195 10.39 16.35 -9.04
C ALA A 195 9.20 16.59 -8.09
N SER A 196 8.39 15.57 -7.86
CA SER A 196 7.28 15.61 -6.92
C SER A 196 7.53 14.68 -5.73
N ARG A 197 6.94 15.04 -4.58
CA ARG A 197 6.99 14.28 -3.34
C ARG A 197 5.59 13.99 -2.85
N SER A 198 5.41 12.86 -2.18
CA SER A 198 4.10 12.46 -1.69
C SER A 198 4.15 11.91 -0.28
N VAL A 199 3.09 12.18 0.47
CA VAL A 199 2.77 11.51 1.74
C VAL A 199 1.50 10.70 1.54
N ILE A 200 1.54 9.44 1.93
CA ILE A 200 0.44 8.49 1.77
C ILE A 200 -0.19 8.23 3.14
N LEU A 201 -1.49 8.49 3.26
CA LEU A 201 -2.30 8.12 4.40
C LEU A 201 -3.20 6.95 4.02
N ASN A 202 -2.99 5.80 4.62
CA ASN A 202 -3.97 4.72 4.55
C ASN A 202 -5.13 5.06 5.49
N ILE A 203 -6.35 4.89 5.05
CA ILE A 203 -7.56 5.15 5.85
C ILE A 203 -8.32 3.84 5.99
N ASN A 204 -8.50 3.38 7.22
CA ASN A 204 -9.16 2.13 7.52
C ASN A 204 -10.51 2.37 8.20
N GLY A 205 -11.51 1.55 7.86
CA GLY A 205 -12.80 1.56 8.55
C GLY A 205 -13.65 2.81 8.32
N TYR A 206 -13.49 3.49 7.18
CA TYR A 206 -14.32 4.63 6.79
C TYR A 206 -14.92 4.43 5.39
N THR A 207 -16.24 4.55 5.31
CA THR A 207 -16.99 4.57 4.04
C THR A 207 -17.49 5.99 3.80
N HIS A 208 -17.09 6.56 2.67
CA HIS A 208 -17.50 7.91 2.28
C HIS A 208 -18.79 7.86 1.47
N THR A 209 -19.69 8.78 1.81
CA THR A 209 -20.93 9.05 1.06
C THR A 209 -20.85 10.44 0.43
N ALA A 210 -21.37 10.59 -0.79
CA ALA A 210 -21.38 11.86 -1.51
C ALA A 210 -21.91 13.01 -0.65
N GLY A 211 -21.26 14.16 -0.74
CA GLY A 211 -21.61 15.36 0.02
C GLY A 211 -21.12 15.38 1.48
N THR A 212 -20.49 14.32 1.97
CA THR A 212 -19.84 14.35 3.29
C THR A 212 -18.39 14.83 3.19
N ASN A 213 -17.88 15.43 4.26
CA ASN A 213 -16.50 15.90 4.30
C ASN A 213 -15.56 14.81 4.84
N ILE A 214 -14.35 14.76 4.29
CA ILE A 214 -13.28 13.92 4.80
C ILE A 214 -12.31 14.79 5.57
N THR A 215 -12.02 14.41 6.82
CA THR A 215 -10.97 15.03 7.63
C THR A 215 -9.83 14.04 7.82
N ALA A 216 -8.65 14.44 7.37
CA ALA A 216 -7.44 13.64 7.41
C ALA A 216 -6.28 14.42 8.03
N TYR A 217 -5.42 13.72 8.77
CA TYR A 217 -4.24 14.28 9.42
C TYR A 217 -2.98 13.55 8.94
N LEU A 218 -1.97 14.31 8.56
CA LEU A 218 -0.67 13.76 8.16
C LEU A 218 0.45 14.46 8.91
N ALA A 219 1.40 13.68 9.40
CA ALA A 219 2.70 14.17 9.80
C ALA A 219 3.62 14.20 8.57
N PHE A 220 4.49 15.19 8.44
CA PHE A 220 5.39 15.30 7.29
C PHE A 220 6.69 16.03 7.64
N ASP A 221 7.71 15.84 6.82
CA ASP A 221 8.97 16.57 6.91
C ASP A 221 8.84 17.90 6.14
N PRO A 222 8.89 19.05 6.83
CA PRO A 222 8.75 20.35 6.20
C PRO A 222 9.84 20.65 5.17
N ALA A 223 11.04 20.09 5.34
CA ALA A 223 12.17 20.36 4.44
C ALA A 223 11.96 19.75 3.03
N VAL A 224 11.19 18.66 2.93
CA VAL A 224 10.99 17.94 1.65
C VAL A 224 9.65 18.22 1.00
N MET A 225 8.69 18.82 1.70
CA MET A 225 7.35 19.11 1.18
C MET A 225 7.16 20.56 0.74
N THR A 226 8.23 21.32 0.54
CA THR A 226 8.19 22.71 0.02
C THR A 226 7.63 22.76 -1.40
N ILE A 227 6.95 23.85 -1.74
CA ILE A 227 6.34 24.06 -3.05
C ILE A 227 6.84 25.39 -3.61
N ALA A 228 7.45 25.36 -4.79
CA ALA A 228 7.83 26.58 -5.50
C ALA A 228 6.63 27.20 -6.22
N ALA A 229 6.70 28.50 -6.49
CA ALA A 229 5.74 29.18 -7.37
C ALA A 229 5.67 28.48 -8.73
N GLY A 230 4.44 28.23 -9.23
CA GLY A 230 4.18 27.46 -10.44
C GLY A 230 4.12 25.94 -10.22
N GLY A 231 4.53 25.43 -9.06
CA GLY A 231 4.39 24.03 -8.70
C GLY A 231 2.93 23.65 -8.38
N LYS A 232 2.60 22.37 -8.40
CA LYS A 232 1.25 21.86 -8.15
C LYS A 232 1.16 21.14 -6.83
N VAL A 233 -0.03 21.27 -6.22
CA VAL A 233 -0.49 20.42 -5.12
C VAL A 233 -1.57 19.51 -5.66
N LYS A 234 -1.48 18.22 -5.35
CA LYS A 234 -2.48 17.23 -5.70
C LYS A 234 -2.95 16.49 -4.44
N ILE A 235 -4.23 16.21 -4.38
CA ILE A 235 -4.82 15.29 -3.40
C ILE A 235 -5.52 14.20 -4.21
N THR A 236 -5.07 12.96 -4.01
CA THR A 236 -5.71 11.80 -4.62
C THR A 236 -6.37 10.96 -3.54
N LEU A 237 -7.66 10.69 -3.71
CA LEU A 237 -8.45 9.82 -2.85
C LEU A 237 -8.67 8.50 -3.56
N ILE A 238 -8.30 7.40 -2.92
CA ILE A 238 -8.43 6.04 -3.45
C ILE A 238 -9.43 5.28 -2.59
N GLY A 239 -10.51 4.86 -3.21
CA GLY A 239 -11.59 4.08 -2.62
C GLY A 239 -12.10 3.03 -3.60
N ASP A 240 -13.36 2.65 -3.50
CA ASP A 240 -14.03 1.83 -4.51
C ASP A 240 -14.17 2.62 -5.82
N LYS A 241 -14.35 3.94 -5.72
CA LYS A 241 -14.04 4.92 -6.76
C LYS A 241 -12.92 5.82 -6.27
N SER A 242 -12.17 6.42 -7.19
CA SER A 242 -11.01 7.26 -6.86
C SER A 242 -11.12 8.61 -7.56
N TYR A 243 -10.66 9.65 -6.86
CA TYR A 243 -10.75 11.03 -7.35
C TYR A 243 -9.44 11.77 -7.09
N GLU A 244 -9.10 12.69 -7.99
CA GLU A 244 -7.97 13.60 -7.87
C GLU A 244 -8.45 15.06 -7.90
N TRP A 245 -7.90 15.86 -7.00
CA TRP A 245 -7.96 17.30 -7.02
C TRP A 245 -6.55 17.85 -7.18
N ASN A 246 -6.40 18.94 -7.95
CA ASN A 246 -5.12 19.59 -8.11
C ASN A 246 -5.26 21.11 -8.16
N LYS A 247 -4.19 21.82 -7.77
CA LYS A 247 -4.11 23.28 -7.79
C LYS A 247 -2.67 23.71 -8.07
N THR A 248 -2.50 24.67 -8.99
CA THR A 248 -1.24 25.36 -9.18
C THR A 248 -1.06 26.41 -8.08
N ILE A 249 0.13 26.48 -7.49
CA ILE A 249 0.47 27.39 -6.42
C ILE A 249 1.20 28.59 -7.00
N ASN A 250 0.68 29.80 -6.75
CA ASN A 250 1.21 31.01 -7.34
C ASN A 250 2.45 31.56 -6.59
N ASN A 251 2.59 31.27 -5.31
CA ASN A 251 3.67 31.74 -4.46
C ASN A 251 4.42 30.56 -3.83
N ASN A 252 5.68 30.74 -3.47
CA ASN A 252 6.41 29.74 -2.72
C ASN A 252 5.68 29.42 -1.40
N VAL A 253 5.59 28.12 -1.08
CA VAL A 253 5.11 27.63 0.22
C VAL A 253 6.25 26.90 0.89
N THR A 254 6.66 27.42 2.05
CA THR A 254 7.64 26.80 2.94
C THR A 254 6.97 26.50 4.26
N TYR A 255 7.25 25.34 4.78
CA TYR A 255 6.77 24.92 6.10
C TYR A 255 7.89 25.11 7.12
N GLN A 256 7.53 25.47 8.35
CA GLN A 256 8.48 25.71 9.43
C GLN A 256 8.39 24.55 10.42
N PRO A 257 9.51 23.91 10.80
CA PRO A 257 9.49 22.77 11.72
C PRO A 257 8.72 23.06 13.02
N GLY A 258 7.94 22.07 13.45
CA GLY A 258 7.19 22.14 14.69
C GLY A 258 5.80 22.75 14.58
N ASN A 259 5.35 23.07 13.39
CA ASN A 259 4.06 23.71 13.18
C ASN A 259 2.93 22.74 12.81
N ARG A 260 1.72 23.24 12.95
CA ARG A 260 0.49 22.58 12.52
C ARG A 260 -0.17 23.42 11.45
N TYR A 261 -0.56 22.78 10.38
CA TYR A 261 -1.20 23.41 9.24
C TYR A 261 -2.62 22.90 9.04
N TYR A 262 -3.46 23.75 8.50
CA TYR A 262 -4.82 23.39 8.11
C TYR A 262 -5.05 23.81 6.67
N THR A 263 -5.70 22.98 5.92
CA THR A 263 -6.15 23.33 4.58
C THR A 263 -7.54 22.79 4.31
N SER A 264 -8.41 23.64 3.80
CA SER A 264 -9.67 23.23 3.22
C SER A 264 -9.47 23.07 1.72
N VAL A 265 -9.83 21.90 1.24
CA VAL A 265 -9.77 21.55 -0.17
C VAL A 265 -11.18 21.42 -0.69
N SER A 266 -11.52 22.32 -1.61
CA SER A 266 -12.83 22.37 -2.27
C SER A 266 -12.64 22.65 -3.75
N GLY A 267 -13.63 22.32 -4.56
CA GLY A 267 -13.58 22.56 -6.00
C GLY A 267 -13.90 21.30 -6.80
N VAL A 268 -13.40 21.24 -8.02
CA VAL A 268 -13.70 20.12 -8.93
C VAL A 268 -12.77 18.95 -8.66
N TRP A 269 -13.35 17.79 -8.41
CA TRP A 269 -12.67 16.52 -8.32
C TRP A 269 -12.86 15.74 -9.61
N SER A 270 -11.77 15.25 -10.18
CA SER A 270 -11.80 14.41 -11.39
C SER A 270 -11.70 12.94 -11.00
N GLU A 271 -12.57 12.09 -11.55
CA GLU A 271 -12.45 10.64 -11.36
C GLU A 271 -11.18 10.11 -12.02
N VAL A 272 -10.46 9.24 -11.32
CA VAL A 272 -9.24 8.57 -11.79
C VAL A 272 -9.32 7.08 -11.52
N VAL A 273 -8.64 6.28 -12.34
CA VAL A 273 -8.52 4.82 -12.11
C VAL A 273 -7.06 4.49 -11.86
N PRO A 274 -6.66 4.32 -10.60
CA PRO A 274 -5.28 3.97 -10.27
C PRO A 274 -5.02 2.47 -10.47
N LEU A 275 -3.78 2.12 -10.83
CA LEU A 275 -3.26 0.77 -10.65
C LEU A 275 -2.47 0.69 -9.36
N LEU A 276 -2.90 -0.16 -8.44
CA LEU A 276 -2.24 -0.41 -7.17
C LEU A 276 -1.79 -1.87 -7.09
N TYR A 277 -0.54 -2.06 -6.73
CA TYR A 277 -0.02 -3.39 -6.43
C TYR A 277 1.06 -3.32 -5.34
N THR A 278 1.32 -4.45 -4.70
CA THR A 278 2.30 -4.55 -3.63
C THR A 278 3.47 -5.42 -4.05
N ILE A 279 4.66 -4.94 -3.74
CA ILE A 279 5.90 -5.69 -3.87
C ILE A 279 6.52 -5.94 -2.51
N GLN A 280 7.34 -6.99 -2.40
CA GLN A 280 8.16 -7.29 -1.22
C GLN A 280 9.63 -7.34 -1.63
N THR A 281 10.45 -6.46 -1.05
CA THR A 281 11.91 -6.55 -1.17
C THR A 281 12.48 -7.35 -0.02
N TYR A 282 13.34 -8.29 -0.33
CA TYR A 282 13.99 -9.17 0.66
C TYR A 282 15.45 -8.77 0.92
N GLN A 283 15.96 -7.82 0.17
CA GLN A 283 17.33 -7.29 0.24
C GLN A 283 17.28 -5.77 0.16
N ASP A 284 18.29 -5.12 0.74
CA ASP A 284 18.50 -3.68 0.59
C ASP A 284 18.98 -3.36 -0.83
N ASN A 285 18.72 -2.14 -1.28
CA ASN A 285 19.07 -1.65 -2.62
C ASN A 285 18.52 -2.50 -3.77
N LYS A 286 17.33 -3.09 -3.57
CA LYS A 286 16.66 -3.88 -4.59
C LYS A 286 15.97 -2.99 -5.62
N SER A 287 16.31 -3.18 -6.90
CA SER A 287 15.61 -2.52 -8.00
C SER A 287 14.27 -3.19 -8.28
N HIS A 288 13.26 -2.39 -8.60
CA HIS A 288 11.98 -2.82 -9.15
C HIS A 288 11.67 -2.00 -10.40
N GLY A 289 11.30 -2.68 -11.48
CA GLY A 289 10.93 -2.08 -12.75
C GLY A 289 9.42 -2.15 -13.00
N ILE A 290 8.89 -1.16 -13.71
CA ILE A 290 7.55 -1.21 -14.30
C ILE A 290 7.72 -1.55 -15.77
N TRP A 291 7.12 -2.66 -16.17
CA TRP A 291 7.34 -3.27 -17.46
C TRP A 291 6.06 -3.32 -18.28
N GLN A 292 6.20 -3.23 -19.58
CA GLN A 292 5.13 -3.49 -20.56
C GLN A 292 5.55 -4.62 -21.51
N LYS A 293 4.56 -5.24 -22.14
CA LYS A 293 4.78 -6.38 -23.03
C LYS A 293 5.53 -5.98 -24.31
N GLU A 294 5.13 -4.87 -24.89
CA GLU A 294 5.68 -4.36 -26.14
C GLU A 294 5.99 -2.86 -26.02
N ALA A 295 7.01 -2.39 -26.74
CA ALA A 295 7.33 -0.97 -26.78
C ALA A 295 6.21 -0.21 -27.51
N THR A 296 5.66 0.81 -26.85
CA THR A 296 4.57 1.65 -27.39
C THR A 296 4.77 3.10 -26.97
N ASN A 297 3.91 4.00 -27.44
CA ASN A 297 3.83 5.34 -26.87
C ASN A 297 2.88 5.36 -25.67
N SER A 298 3.18 6.17 -24.65
CA SER A 298 2.29 6.31 -23.50
C SER A 298 0.93 6.88 -23.93
N PRO A 299 -0.19 6.18 -23.68
CA PRO A 299 -1.52 6.67 -24.06
C PRO A 299 -1.97 7.87 -23.22
N ALA A 300 -1.35 8.09 -22.05
CA ALA A 300 -1.70 9.12 -21.10
C ALA A 300 -0.47 9.66 -20.37
N TYR A 301 -0.64 10.78 -19.66
CA TYR A 301 0.34 11.22 -18.67
C TYR A 301 0.20 10.34 -17.44
N LEU A 302 1.29 9.70 -17.00
CA LEU A 302 1.31 8.80 -15.86
C LEU A 302 2.11 9.42 -14.71
N THR A 303 1.64 9.21 -13.49
CA THR A 303 2.40 9.48 -12.26
C THR A 303 2.56 8.17 -11.48
N ILE A 304 3.80 7.81 -11.15
CA ILE A 304 4.17 6.59 -10.45
C ILE A 304 4.64 6.97 -9.06
N TYR A 305 3.95 6.44 -8.05
CA TYR A 305 4.28 6.56 -6.62
C TYR A 305 4.90 5.24 -6.17
N TRP A 306 6.16 5.26 -5.75
CA TRP A 306 6.91 4.05 -5.41
C TRP A 306 6.56 3.48 -4.03
N GLY A 307 5.97 4.30 -3.17
CA GLY A 307 5.47 3.85 -1.86
C GLY A 307 6.49 3.84 -0.74
N ASP A 308 7.70 4.32 -0.97
CA ASP A 308 8.80 4.44 0.00
C ASP A 308 9.15 5.90 0.35
N GLY A 309 8.42 6.87 -0.22
CA GLY A 309 8.62 8.29 -0.02
C GLY A 309 9.68 8.93 -0.91
N SER A 310 10.26 8.18 -1.80
CA SER A 310 11.13 8.71 -2.85
C SER A 310 10.37 9.64 -3.81
N ALA A 311 11.10 10.33 -4.67
CA ALA A 311 10.49 11.16 -5.72
C ALA A 311 9.63 10.30 -6.65
N ASN A 312 8.45 10.82 -7.01
CA ASN A 312 7.58 10.18 -7.98
C ASN A 312 8.21 10.24 -9.37
N THR A 313 7.90 9.25 -10.19
CA THR A 313 8.26 9.25 -11.61
C THR A 313 7.06 9.70 -12.43
N THR A 314 7.27 10.60 -13.38
CA THR A 314 6.23 11.08 -14.31
C THR A 314 6.59 10.71 -15.73
N ILE A 315 5.59 10.33 -16.52
CA ILE A 315 5.73 9.96 -17.94
C ILE A 315 4.74 10.80 -18.73
N ALA A 316 5.24 11.54 -19.69
CA ALA A 316 4.40 12.38 -20.53
C ALA A 316 3.52 11.54 -21.48
N GLN A 317 2.33 12.03 -21.80
CA GLN A 317 1.51 11.46 -22.86
C GLN A 317 2.27 11.52 -24.20
N GLY A 318 2.22 10.44 -24.98
CA GLY A 318 2.95 10.32 -26.24
C GLY A 318 4.44 10.02 -26.10
N ALA A 319 4.99 9.96 -24.88
CA ALA A 319 6.37 9.56 -24.66
C ALA A 319 6.60 8.14 -25.22
N ALA A 320 7.68 7.96 -25.97
CA ALA A 320 8.10 6.63 -26.41
C ALA A 320 8.53 5.80 -25.20
N LEU A 321 7.92 4.64 -25.01
CA LEU A 321 8.17 3.73 -23.90
C LEU A 321 8.89 2.49 -24.42
N ASN A 322 10.00 2.16 -23.78
CA ASN A 322 10.64 0.85 -23.94
C ASN A 322 9.87 -0.22 -23.12
N GLN A 323 10.26 -1.48 -23.23
CA GLN A 323 9.67 -2.55 -22.39
C GLN A 323 9.81 -2.25 -20.90
N ASN A 324 10.94 -1.71 -20.44
CA ASN A 324 11.08 -1.15 -19.09
C ASN A 324 10.66 0.33 -19.14
N ILE A 325 9.48 0.62 -18.61
CA ILE A 325 8.89 1.97 -18.61
C ILE A 325 9.59 2.88 -17.58
N ALA A 326 9.82 2.35 -16.39
CA ALA A 326 10.43 3.06 -15.29
C ALA A 326 11.03 2.06 -14.28
N SER A 327 12.05 2.47 -13.56
CA SER A 327 12.65 1.67 -12.50
C SER A 327 12.95 2.51 -11.27
N HIS A 328 12.97 1.85 -10.12
CA HIS A 328 13.25 2.45 -8.82
C HIS A 328 14.07 1.51 -7.95
N ILE A 329 14.96 2.05 -7.12
CA ILE A 329 15.77 1.30 -6.17
C ILE A 329 15.24 1.55 -4.76
N TYR A 330 14.76 0.49 -4.12
CA TYR A 330 14.36 0.50 -2.71
C TYR A 330 15.58 0.30 -1.83
N THR A 331 15.92 1.28 -1.02
CA THR A 331 17.11 1.27 -0.16
C THR A 331 17.01 0.29 1.01
N GLY A 332 15.78 -0.07 1.42
CA GLY A 332 15.53 -0.98 2.54
C GLY A 332 14.70 -2.19 2.16
N LYS A 333 14.79 -3.24 3.01
CA LYS A 333 13.88 -4.38 2.97
C LYS A 333 12.50 -3.93 3.40
N GLY A 334 11.46 -4.39 2.72
CA GLY A 334 10.12 -3.99 3.10
C GLY A 334 9.04 -4.39 2.12
N LYS A 335 7.81 -4.12 2.52
CA LYS A 335 6.61 -4.24 1.69
C LYS A 335 6.20 -2.85 1.23
N TYR A 336 6.16 -2.63 -0.07
CA TYR A 336 5.85 -1.34 -0.67
C TYR A 336 4.62 -1.45 -1.56
N THR A 337 3.78 -0.42 -1.55
CA THR A 337 2.64 -0.33 -2.47
C THR A 337 2.96 0.68 -3.56
N VAL A 338 3.16 0.19 -4.75
CA VAL A 338 3.29 1.02 -5.96
C VAL A 338 1.90 1.47 -6.40
N THR A 339 1.77 2.74 -6.72
CA THR A 339 0.52 3.32 -7.23
C THR A 339 0.81 4.06 -8.53
N ILE A 340 0.11 3.72 -9.60
CA ILE A 340 0.22 4.38 -10.90
C ILE A 340 -1.11 5.06 -11.19
N ILE A 341 -1.08 6.35 -11.49
CA ILE A 341 -2.27 7.15 -11.81
C ILE A 341 -2.13 7.72 -13.21
N SER A 342 -3.18 7.57 -14.00
CA SER A 342 -3.32 8.18 -15.32
C SER A 342 -4.10 9.49 -15.21
N ASN A 343 -3.76 10.49 -15.99
CA ASN A 343 -4.52 11.75 -16.09
C ASN A 343 -5.78 11.65 -16.96
N GLN A 344 -6.10 10.48 -17.50
CA GLN A 344 -7.32 10.28 -18.30
C GLN A 344 -8.54 10.22 -17.38
N ALA A 345 -9.42 11.20 -17.51
CA ALA A 345 -10.68 11.23 -16.76
C ALA A 345 -11.75 10.27 -17.31
N ASN A 346 -11.60 9.82 -18.57
CA ASN A 346 -12.56 8.92 -19.21
C ASN A 346 -12.06 7.48 -19.15
N ILE A 347 -12.69 6.67 -18.29
CA ILE A 347 -12.34 5.25 -18.09
C ILE A 347 -12.55 4.38 -19.34
N SER A 348 -13.29 4.87 -20.35
CA SER A 348 -13.48 4.17 -21.63
C SER A 348 -12.28 4.32 -22.55
N ASN A 349 -11.42 5.33 -22.32
CA ASN A 349 -10.23 5.53 -23.14
C ASN A 349 -9.07 4.67 -22.63
N LYS A 350 -8.12 4.37 -23.50
CA LYS A 350 -6.85 3.71 -23.14
C LYS A 350 -6.09 4.61 -22.16
N GLN A 351 -5.99 4.19 -20.90
CA GLN A 351 -5.45 5.02 -19.83
C GLN A 351 -4.00 4.69 -19.51
N MET A 352 -3.59 3.46 -19.74
CA MET A 352 -2.26 2.98 -19.41
C MET A 352 -1.75 2.00 -20.47
N PRO A 353 -0.42 1.87 -20.63
CA PRO A 353 0.18 0.80 -21.42
C PRO A 353 -0.17 -0.56 -20.85
N GLN A 354 -0.05 -1.60 -21.65
CA GLN A 354 -0.23 -2.97 -21.19
C GLN A 354 0.93 -3.38 -20.28
N PHE A 355 0.73 -3.26 -18.98
CA PHE A 355 1.72 -3.71 -17.98
C PHE A 355 1.88 -5.22 -17.96
N THR A 356 3.08 -5.68 -17.67
CA THR A 356 3.39 -7.08 -17.40
C THR A 356 4.22 -7.22 -16.14
N PHE A 357 3.90 -8.23 -15.35
CA PHE A 357 4.64 -8.64 -14.16
C PHE A 357 5.38 -9.96 -14.39
N ASN A 358 5.40 -10.44 -15.64
CA ASN A 358 6.01 -11.72 -16.02
C ASN A 358 7.49 -11.77 -15.58
N LYS A 359 7.81 -12.63 -14.63
CA LYS A 359 9.16 -12.81 -14.10
C LYS A 359 10.20 -13.11 -15.18
N ASN A 360 9.82 -13.83 -16.22
CA ASN A 360 10.76 -14.16 -17.31
C ASN A 360 11.13 -12.94 -18.17
N ILE A 361 10.31 -11.88 -18.15
CA ILE A 361 10.57 -10.59 -18.81
C ILE A 361 11.24 -9.64 -17.84
N THR A 362 10.68 -9.51 -16.62
CA THR A 362 11.15 -8.54 -15.63
C THR A 362 12.41 -8.98 -14.90
N GLY A 363 12.70 -10.29 -14.87
CA GLY A 363 13.77 -10.86 -14.04
C GLY A 363 13.50 -10.79 -12.53
N GLU A 364 12.33 -10.30 -12.11
CA GLU A 364 11.97 -10.05 -10.72
C GLU A 364 10.79 -10.90 -10.27
N ASP A 365 10.78 -11.31 -9.00
CA ASP A 365 9.69 -12.01 -8.35
C ASP A 365 9.32 -11.32 -7.03
N LEU A 366 8.97 -10.05 -7.15
CA LEU A 366 8.67 -9.18 -6.00
C LEU A 366 7.17 -8.96 -5.79
N LEU A 367 6.34 -9.20 -6.82
CA LEU A 367 4.91 -8.94 -6.76
C LEU A 367 4.21 -9.87 -5.77
N THR A 368 3.56 -9.30 -4.75
CA THR A 368 2.84 -10.08 -3.72
C THR A 368 1.33 -9.98 -3.82
N SER A 369 0.79 -8.87 -4.32
CA SER A 369 -0.65 -8.69 -4.55
C SER A 369 -0.94 -7.57 -5.55
N VAL A 370 -2.04 -7.71 -6.29
CA VAL A 370 -2.67 -6.60 -7.01
C VAL A 370 -3.85 -6.15 -6.17
N LEU A 371 -4.01 -4.83 -5.98
CA LEU A 371 -4.94 -4.25 -5.02
C LEU A 371 -6.10 -3.48 -5.66
N SER A 372 -6.02 -3.21 -6.95
CA SER A 372 -7.05 -2.51 -7.72
C SER A 372 -7.32 -3.22 -9.05
N PRO A 373 -8.47 -2.95 -9.69
CA PRO A 373 -8.64 -3.29 -11.09
C PRO A 373 -7.52 -2.70 -11.96
N PHE A 374 -7.20 -3.36 -13.05
CA PHE A 374 -6.44 -2.73 -14.10
C PHE A 374 -7.29 -1.63 -14.75
N PRO A 375 -6.73 -0.42 -14.92
CA PRO A 375 -7.35 0.58 -15.79
C PRO A 375 -7.58 0.02 -17.18
N ASN A 376 -8.36 0.72 -18.01
CA ASN A 376 -8.46 0.34 -19.42
C ASN A 376 -7.06 0.42 -20.07
N MET A 377 -6.42 -0.72 -20.21
CA MET A 377 -5.12 -0.85 -20.84
C MET A 377 -5.29 -0.91 -22.36
N ASP A 378 -4.27 -0.50 -23.09
CA ASP A 378 -4.19 -0.74 -24.52
C ASP A 378 -3.88 -2.22 -24.79
N ALA A 379 -4.78 -3.12 -24.38
CA ALA A 379 -4.54 -4.56 -24.40
C ALA A 379 -5.80 -5.35 -24.75
N GLU A 380 -5.69 -6.11 -25.82
CA GLU A 380 -6.62 -7.20 -26.16
C GLU A 380 -6.10 -8.56 -25.68
N ASN A 381 -4.87 -8.61 -25.15
CA ASN A 381 -4.16 -9.84 -24.87
C ASN A 381 -3.39 -9.76 -23.54
N PHE A 382 -3.81 -10.55 -22.56
CA PHE A 382 -3.17 -10.68 -21.25
C PHE A 382 -2.28 -11.92 -21.13
N THR A 383 -1.87 -12.49 -22.28
CA THR A 383 -0.94 -13.63 -22.32
C THR A 383 0.30 -13.34 -21.47
N LEU A 384 0.66 -14.28 -20.60
CA LEU A 384 1.87 -14.22 -19.76
C LEU A 384 1.92 -13.07 -18.74
N CYS A 385 0.84 -12.30 -18.53
CA CYS A 385 0.89 -11.05 -17.73
C CYS A 385 1.50 -11.25 -16.33
N PHE A 386 1.16 -12.33 -15.63
CA PHE A 386 1.68 -12.69 -14.30
C PHE A 386 2.47 -13.99 -14.29
N ARG A 387 2.94 -14.45 -15.45
CA ARG A 387 3.66 -15.72 -15.53
C ARG A 387 4.85 -15.76 -14.58
N SER A 388 4.95 -16.85 -13.80
CA SER A 388 6.01 -17.08 -12.83
C SER A 388 6.10 -16.06 -11.69
N CYS A 389 5.04 -15.29 -11.42
CA CYS A 389 4.93 -14.45 -10.22
C CYS A 389 4.71 -15.34 -8.99
N SER A 390 5.75 -16.06 -8.56
CA SER A 390 5.64 -17.09 -7.51
C SER A 390 5.33 -16.51 -6.13
N GLN A 391 5.49 -15.21 -5.93
CA GLN A 391 5.16 -14.52 -4.68
C GLN A 391 3.73 -13.95 -4.65
N LEU A 392 3.00 -13.98 -5.78
CA LEU A 392 1.64 -13.45 -5.87
C LEU A 392 0.67 -14.29 -5.04
N THR A 393 0.04 -13.68 -4.03
CA THR A 393 -0.89 -14.34 -3.09
C THR A 393 -2.35 -14.01 -3.33
N SER A 394 -2.63 -12.82 -3.90
CA SER A 394 -4.00 -12.33 -4.09
C SER A 394 -4.14 -11.37 -5.26
N ILE A 395 -5.33 -11.41 -5.89
CA ILE A 395 -5.77 -10.51 -6.96
C ILE A 395 -7.21 -10.06 -6.65
N PRO A 396 -7.64 -8.87 -7.07
CA PRO A 396 -9.02 -8.41 -6.87
C PRO A 396 -10.00 -9.11 -7.83
N ALA A 397 -11.26 -9.24 -7.42
CA ALA A 397 -12.31 -9.88 -8.20
C ALA A 397 -12.60 -9.18 -9.53
N ASP A 398 -12.44 -7.88 -9.54
CA ASP A 398 -12.71 -7.00 -10.67
C ASP A 398 -11.44 -6.61 -11.45
N LEU A 399 -10.36 -7.42 -11.35
CA LEU A 399 -9.05 -7.10 -11.92
C LEU A 399 -9.11 -6.65 -13.38
N PHE A 400 -9.90 -7.32 -14.22
CA PHE A 400 -9.98 -7.06 -15.66
C PHE A 400 -11.26 -6.33 -16.10
N ARG A 401 -12.03 -5.76 -15.17
CA ARG A 401 -13.38 -5.20 -15.45
C ARG A 401 -13.40 -4.12 -16.53
N TYR A 402 -12.33 -3.35 -16.68
CA TYR A 402 -12.25 -2.29 -17.67
C TYR A 402 -11.65 -2.75 -19.01
N ASN A 403 -11.18 -3.99 -19.10
CA ASN A 403 -10.49 -4.53 -20.27
C ASN A 403 -11.42 -5.49 -21.04
N THR A 404 -12.61 -4.99 -21.39
CA THR A 404 -13.70 -5.77 -22.02
C THR A 404 -13.39 -6.29 -23.42
N GLN A 405 -12.34 -5.77 -24.06
CA GLN A 405 -11.88 -6.21 -25.39
C GLN A 405 -10.85 -7.34 -25.30
N ALA A 406 -10.51 -7.82 -24.12
CA ALA A 406 -9.56 -8.92 -23.95
C ALA A 406 -10.06 -10.21 -24.64
N THR A 407 -9.17 -10.81 -25.42
CA THR A 407 -9.45 -12.05 -26.19
C THR A 407 -8.61 -13.23 -25.75
N ASP A 408 -7.48 -13.01 -25.05
CA ASP A 408 -6.52 -14.05 -24.71
C ASP A 408 -5.94 -13.87 -23.30
N PHE A 409 -6.12 -14.88 -22.44
CA PHE A 409 -5.52 -15.00 -21.10
C PHE A 409 -4.60 -16.22 -20.99
N SER A 410 -4.07 -16.73 -22.11
CA SER A 410 -3.17 -17.87 -22.06
C SER A 410 -1.94 -17.59 -21.20
N ASP A 411 -1.55 -18.58 -20.37
CA ASP A 411 -0.43 -18.46 -19.42
C ASP A 411 -0.49 -17.26 -18.45
N CYS A 412 -1.63 -16.56 -18.33
CA CYS A 412 -1.71 -15.29 -17.60
C CYS A 412 -1.19 -15.43 -16.15
N PHE A 413 -1.60 -16.45 -15.43
CA PHE A 413 -1.18 -16.74 -14.05
C PHE A 413 -0.35 -18.03 -13.95
N ASN A 414 0.22 -18.51 -15.06
CA ASN A 414 1.02 -19.74 -15.05
C ASN A 414 2.20 -19.62 -14.10
N GLY A 415 2.32 -20.56 -13.16
CA GLY A 415 3.41 -20.60 -12.17
C GLY A 415 3.25 -19.60 -11.02
N CYS A 416 2.07 -19.03 -10.77
CA CYS A 416 1.76 -18.26 -9.56
C CYS A 416 1.60 -19.20 -8.36
N THR A 417 2.72 -19.77 -7.91
CA THR A 417 2.73 -20.90 -6.96
C THR A 417 2.21 -20.56 -5.56
N LYS A 418 2.10 -19.28 -5.18
CA LYS A 418 1.53 -18.83 -3.91
C LYS A 418 0.09 -18.33 -4.01
N LEU A 419 -0.50 -18.30 -5.20
CA LEU A 419 -1.90 -17.91 -5.37
C LEU A 419 -2.82 -18.97 -4.72
N ILE A 420 -3.62 -18.54 -3.72
CA ILE A 420 -4.40 -19.45 -2.88
C ILE A 420 -5.82 -19.66 -3.45
N SER A 421 -6.40 -18.60 -4.02
CA SER A 421 -7.77 -18.62 -4.55
C SER A 421 -7.92 -17.74 -5.77
N ILE A 422 -8.87 -18.08 -6.61
CA ILE A 422 -9.35 -17.22 -7.69
C ILE A 422 -10.62 -16.55 -7.18
N PRO A 423 -10.71 -15.22 -7.23
CA PRO A 423 -11.93 -14.53 -6.79
C PRO A 423 -13.08 -14.77 -7.77
N ALA A 424 -14.32 -14.84 -7.26
CA ALA A 424 -15.52 -14.91 -8.10
C ALA A 424 -15.65 -13.63 -8.94
N GLY A 425 -16.10 -13.79 -10.19
CA GLY A 425 -16.29 -12.66 -11.10
C GLY A 425 -15.04 -12.18 -11.83
N LEU A 426 -13.89 -12.82 -11.66
CA LEU A 426 -12.60 -12.39 -12.24
C LEU A 426 -12.68 -12.09 -13.75
N PHE A 427 -13.45 -12.90 -14.51
CA PHE A 427 -13.58 -12.79 -15.96
C PHE A 427 -14.99 -12.40 -16.44
N ASP A 428 -15.87 -11.95 -15.53
CA ASP A 428 -17.28 -11.67 -15.86
C ASP A 428 -17.47 -10.59 -16.94
N ASN A 429 -16.52 -9.67 -17.04
CA ASN A 429 -16.56 -8.56 -17.99
C ASN A 429 -15.80 -8.85 -19.31
N ASN A 430 -15.28 -10.07 -19.49
CA ASN A 430 -14.37 -10.40 -20.59
C ASN A 430 -15.00 -11.44 -21.53
N SER A 431 -16.20 -11.17 -22.04
CA SER A 431 -16.99 -12.09 -22.87
C SER A 431 -16.36 -12.43 -24.22
N ASN A 432 -15.41 -11.62 -24.70
CA ASN A 432 -14.71 -11.81 -25.98
C ASN A 432 -13.55 -12.81 -25.89
N VAL A 433 -13.25 -13.33 -24.71
CA VAL A 433 -12.10 -14.24 -24.52
C VAL A 433 -12.35 -15.57 -25.23
N THR A 434 -11.38 -15.97 -26.05
CA THR A 434 -11.37 -17.25 -26.76
C THR A 434 -10.39 -18.25 -26.18
N ASN A 435 -9.36 -17.79 -25.42
CA ASN A 435 -8.23 -18.61 -25.02
C ASN A 435 -7.87 -18.43 -23.54
N PHE A 436 -8.00 -19.51 -22.75
CA PHE A 436 -7.55 -19.65 -21.36
C PHE A 436 -6.49 -20.76 -21.20
N SER A 437 -5.79 -21.15 -22.27
CA SER A 437 -4.80 -22.21 -22.19
C SER A 437 -3.72 -21.90 -21.16
N SER A 438 -3.40 -22.87 -20.29
CA SER A 438 -2.40 -22.71 -19.22
C SER A 438 -2.64 -21.54 -18.26
N CYS A 439 -3.83 -20.93 -18.23
CA CYS A 439 -4.08 -19.67 -17.49
C CYS A 439 -3.66 -19.77 -16.01
N PHE A 440 -3.97 -20.86 -15.33
CA PHE A 440 -3.62 -21.12 -13.93
C PHE A 440 -2.70 -22.36 -13.78
N ARG A 441 -2.01 -22.76 -14.85
CA ARG A 441 -1.11 -23.90 -14.81
C ARG A 441 -0.05 -23.73 -13.73
N GLY A 442 0.18 -24.75 -12.90
CA GLY A 442 1.21 -24.73 -11.87
C GLY A 442 0.93 -23.79 -10.70
N CYS A 443 -0.30 -23.31 -10.51
CA CYS A 443 -0.73 -22.62 -9.28
C CYS A 443 -0.84 -23.65 -8.14
N SER A 444 0.30 -24.15 -7.67
CA SER A 444 0.39 -25.31 -6.78
C SER A 444 -0.26 -25.12 -5.41
N LYS A 445 -0.44 -23.87 -4.95
CA LYS A 445 -1.12 -23.52 -3.70
C LYS A 445 -2.59 -23.18 -3.86
N LEU A 446 -3.12 -23.23 -5.08
CA LEU A 446 -4.53 -22.96 -5.33
C LEU A 446 -5.40 -24.03 -4.67
N VAL A 447 -6.27 -23.62 -3.72
CA VAL A 447 -7.14 -24.54 -2.97
C VAL A 447 -8.59 -24.47 -3.42
N SER A 448 -9.02 -23.40 -4.08
CA SER A 448 -10.39 -23.21 -4.54
C SER A 448 -10.50 -22.44 -5.85
N ILE A 449 -11.48 -22.84 -6.65
CA ILE A 449 -11.96 -22.13 -7.85
C ILE A 449 -13.41 -21.72 -7.56
N PRO A 450 -13.85 -20.52 -7.93
CA PRO A 450 -15.25 -20.13 -7.75
C PRO A 450 -16.18 -20.87 -8.73
N VAL A 451 -17.40 -21.14 -8.28
CA VAL A 451 -18.48 -21.62 -9.15
C VAL A 451 -18.72 -20.59 -10.25
N GLY A 452 -18.93 -21.05 -11.47
CA GLY A 452 -19.27 -20.20 -12.61
C GLY A 452 -18.15 -19.31 -13.12
N LEU A 453 -16.88 -19.62 -12.81
CA LEU A 453 -15.73 -18.80 -13.20
C LEU A 453 -15.76 -18.35 -14.68
N PHE A 454 -16.27 -19.19 -15.58
CA PHE A 454 -16.31 -18.93 -17.02
C PHE A 454 -17.73 -18.80 -17.60
N ASN A 455 -18.75 -18.58 -16.75
CA ASN A 455 -20.14 -18.52 -17.21
C ASN A 455 -20.38 -17.45 -18.27
N ASN A 456 -19.66 -16.34 -18.20
CA ASN A 456 -19.82 -15.21 -19.11
C ASN A 456 -18.87 -15.26 -20.33
N ASN A 457 -17.94 -16.23 -20.36
CA ASN A 457 -16.93 -16.34 -21.43
C ASN A 457 -17.41 -17.24 -22.56
N THR A 458 -18.53 -16.86 -23.15
CA THR A 458 -19.25 -17.69 -24.14
C THR A 458 -18.46 -17.90 -25.45
N GLN A 459 -17.41 -17.14 -25.72
CA GLN A 459 -16.56 -17.32 -26.90
C GLN A 459 -15.34 -18.23 -26.66
N ALA A 460 -15.11 -18.62 -25.41
CA ALA A 460 -13.94 -19.42 -25.04
C ALA A 460 -14.01 -20.84 -25.64
N ILE A 461 -12.91 -21.25 -26.26
CA ILE A 461 -12.78 -22.56 -26.91
C ILE A 461 -11.51 -23.32 -26.47
N ASN A 462 -10.52 -22.63 -25.86
CA ASN A 462 -9.26 -23.27 -25.50
C ASN A 462 -9.00 -23.17 -23.97
N PHE A 463 -9.07 -24.31 -23.29
CA PHE A 463 -8.79 -24.52 -21.87
C PHE A 463 -7.65 -25.53 -21.64
N SER A 464 -6.82 -25.81 -22.69
CA SER A 464 -5.73 -26.77 -22.54
C SER A 464 -4.78 -26.37 -21.42
N TRP A 465 -4.45 -27.32 -20.54
CA TRP A 465 -3.60 -27.15 -19.34
C TRP A 465 -4.06 -26.07 -18.35
N CYS A 466 -5.30 -25.56 -18.44
CA CYS A 466 -5.74 -24.36 -17.70
C CYS A 466 -5.46 -24.47 -16.18
N PHE A 467 -5.72 -25.62 -15.56
CA PHE A 467 -5.48 -25.89 -14.13
C PHE A 467 -4.46 -26.99 -13.90
N SER A 468 -3.72 -27.40 -14.94
CA SER A 468 -2.74 -28.48 -14.83
C SER A 468 -1.70 -28.17 -13.76
N GLY A 469 -1.46 -29.10 -12.84
CA GLY A 469 -0.48 -28.92 -11.75
C GLY A 469 -0.95 -28.07 -10.57
N CYS A 470 -2.26 -27.80 -10.43
CA CYS A 470 -2.84 -27.21 -9.23
C CYS A 470 -2.95 -28.26 -8.11
N GLY A 471 -1.81 -28.65 -7.54
CA GLY A 471 -1.69 -29.81 -6.67
C GLY A 471 -2.49 -29.76 -5.37
N GLN A 472 -2.83 -28.57 -4.85
CA GLN A 472 -3.66 -28.41 -3.65
C GLN A 472 -5.16 -28.20 -3.94
N LEU A 473 -5.58 -28.22 -5.20
CA LEU A 473 -6.98 -28.09 -5.57
C LEU A 473 -7.70 -29.42 -5.41
N GLN A 474 -8.55 -29.55 -4.41
CA GLN A 474 -9.28 -30.81 -4.09
C GLN A 474 -10.66 -30.91 -4.75
N LEU A 475 -11.26 -29.75 -5.06
CA LEU A 475 -12.61 -29.68 -5.64
C LEU A 475 -12.54 -28.82 -6.90
N ILE A 476 -13.09 -29.38 -7.99
CA ILE A 476 -13.37 -28.62 -9.21
C ILE A 476 -14.87 -28.36 -9.23
N PRO A 477 -15.35 -27.16 -8.89
CA PRO A 477 -16.76 -26.83 -8.92
C PRO A 477 -17.29 -26.72 -10.35
N GLU A 478 -18.59 -26.49 -10.51
CA GLU A 478 -19.18 -26.14 -11.81
C GLU A 478 -18.63 -24.76 -12.26
N ILE A 479 -17.54 -24.76 -13.03
CA ILE A 479 -16.88 -23.55 -13.55
C ILE A 479 -17.53 -23.00 -14.82
N PHE A 480 -18.42 -23.77 -15.44
CA PHE A 480 -19.28 -23.40 -16.56
C PHE A 480 -20.74 -23.48 -16.12
N PRO A 481 -21.71 -22.98 -16.91
CA PRO A 481 -23.13 -23.21 -16.64
C PRO A 481 -23.45 -24.69 -16.51
N ASP A 482 -24.42 -25.01 -15.64
CA ASP A 482 -24.85 -26.40 -15.45
C ASP A 482 -25.30 -27.03 -16.79
N PRO A 483 -24.69 -28.14 -17.23
CA PRO A 483 -25.03 -28.79 -18.50
C PRO A 483 -26.47 -29.31 -18.55
N ASN A 484 -27.12 -29.58 -17.42
CA ASN A 484 -28.52 -29.99 -17.39
C ASN A 484 -29.48 -28.88 -17.80
N THR A 485 -29.12 -27.62 -17.57
CA THR A 485 -29.92 -26.45 -17.93
C THR A 485 -29.37 -25.70 -19.14
N ASN A 486 -28.10 -25.88 -19.47
CA ASN A 486 -27.39 -25.18 -20.56
C ASN A 486 -26.56 -26.15 -21.39
N ALA A 487 -27.16 -27.28 -21.80
CA ALA A 487 -26.46 -28.35 -22.53
C ALA A 487 -25.76 -27.83 -23.80
N ASP A 488 -26.31 -26.81 -24.45
CA ASP A 488 -25.81 -26.24 -25.71
C ASP A 488 -24.76 -25.14 -25.52
N PHE A 489 -24.28 -24.88 -24.30
CA PHE A 489 -23.27 -23.80 -24.04
C PHE A 489 -22.04 -23.93 -24.97
N PHE A 490 -21.62 -25.13 -25.27
CA PHE A 490 -20.51 -25.42 -26.19
C PHE A 490 -20.93 -26.00 -27.54
N ALA A 491 -22.24 -26.04 -27.86
CA ALA A 491 -22.70 -26.65 -29.08
C ALA A 491 -22.08 -26.03 -30.33
N GLY A 492 -21.57 -26.86 -31.23
CA GLY A 492 -20.94 -26.45 -32.48
C GLY A 492 -19.54 -25.87 -32.36
N LYS A 493 -18.98 -25.78 -31.13
CA LYS A 493 -17.62 -25.23 -30.91
C LYS A 493 -16.58 -26.36 -30.84
N THR A 494 -15.43 -26.13 -31.49
CA THR A 494 -14.28 -27.03 -31.40
C THR A 494 -13.52 -26.73 -30.11
N MET A 495 -13.83 -27.49 -29.04
CA MET A 495 -13.26 -27.25 -27.70
C MET A 495 -11.91 -27.96 -27.53
N ASN A 496 -11.00 -27.33 -26.79
CA ASN A 496 -9.74 -27.92 -26.40
C ASN A 496 -9.59 -27.95 -24.87
N PHE A 497 -9.72 -29.15 -24.29
CA PHE A 497 -9.52 -29.46 -22.86
C PHE A 497 -8.29 -30.35 -22.62
N LEU A 498 -7.32 -30.37 -23.57
CA LEU A 498 -6.08 -31.16 -23.42
C LEU A 498 -5.45 -30.92 -22.06
N GLU A 499 -5.31 -31.97 -21.25
CA GLU A 499 -4.66 -31.93 -19.93
C GLU A 499 -5.15 -30.81 -18.99
N CYS A 500 -6.40 -30.33 -19.13
CA CYS A 500 -6.93 -29.15 -18.44
C CYS A 500 -6.80 -29.28 -16.91
N PHE A 501 -7.07 -30.42 -16.32
CA PHE A 501 -7.03 -30.69 -14.88
C PHE A 501 -5.98 -31.77 -14.51
N LYS A 502 -4.99 -31.99 -15.36
CA LYS A 502 -3.91 -32.94 -15.09
C LYS A 502 -3.19 -32.58 -13.77
N ASN A 503 -2.95 -33.60 -12.94
CA ASN A 503 -2.28 -33.47 -11.64
C ASN A 503 -2.99 -32.54 -10.64
N VAL A 504 -4.27 -32.25 -10.79
CA VAL A 504 -5.07 -31.56 -9.79
C VAL A 504 -5.20 -32.45 -8.55
N GLY A 505 -5.07 -31.84 -7.34
CA GLY A 505 -5.15 -32.59 -6.07
C GLY A 505 -3.95 -33.51 -5.79
N SER A 506 -2.90 -33.49 -6.60
CA SER A 506 -1.73 -34.38 -6.48
C SER A 506 -0.96 -34.26 -5.15
N SER A 507 -1.18 -33.19 -4.37
CA SER A 507 -0.60 -33.06 -3.03
C SER A 507 -1.30 -33.93 -1.96
N TYR A 508 -2.38 -34.62 -2.30
CA TYR A 508 -3.16 -35.43 -1.38
C TYR A 508 -3.08 -36.91 -1.74
N THR A 509 -3.16 -37.79 -0.74
CA THR A 509 -3.12 -39.25 -0.92
C THR A 509 -4.51 -39.87 -1.12
N THR A 510 -5.56 -39.14 -0.76
CA THR A 510 -6.95 -39.55 -0.89
C THR A 510 -7.76 -38.51 -1.63
N SER A 511 -8.62 -38.94 -2.53
CA SER A 511 -9.57 -38.05 -3.21
C SER A 511 -10.67 -37.61 -2.25
N THR A 512 -10.90 -36.29 -2.11
CA THR A 512 -11.89 -35.74 -1.17
C THR A 512 -12.94 -34.86 -1.84
N GLY A 513 -12.79 -34.51 -3.10
CA GLY A 513 -13.69 -33.62 -3.83
C GLY A 513 -14.15 -34.17 -5.17
N THR A 514 -15.12 -33.50 -5.76
CA THR A 514 -15.73 -33.86 -7.05
C THR A 514 -15.22 -33.00 -8.20
N ALA A 515 -15.40 -33.46 -9.42
CA ALA A 515 -15.18 -32.68 -10.64
C ALA A 515 -16.43 -32.69 -11.52
N PRO A 516 -16.68 -31.64 -12.32
CA PRO A 516 -17.85 -31.56 -13.18
C PRO A 516 -17.74 -32.55 -14.34
N ALA A 517 -18.91 -33.09 -14.76
CA ALA A 517 -19.03 -34.00 -15.89
C ALA A 517 -19.02 -33.21 -17.22
N LEU A 518 -17.87 -32.68 -17.64
CA LEU A 518 -17.73 -31.86 -18.84
C LEU A 518 -18.20 -32.56 -20.12
N TRP A 519 -18.20 -33.89 -20.13
CA TRP A 519 -18.69 -34.71 -21.25
C TRP A 519 -20.21 -34.70 -21.39
N SER A 520 -20.96 -34.15 -20.43
CA SER A 520 -22.41 -34.01 -20.47
C SER A 520 -22.89 -32.88 -21.38
N PHE A 521 -22.02 -31.96 -21.76
CA PHE A 521 -22.38 -30.90 -22.71
C PHE A 521 -22.60 -31.44 -24.13
N ASN A 522 -23.59 -30.85 -24.83
CA ASN A 522 -23.84 -31.14 -26.23
C ASN A 522 -22.71 -30.59 -27.11
N LYS A 523 -22.07 -31.47 -27.88
CA LYS A 523 -21.00 -31.08 -28.80
C LYS A 523 -21.52 -30.48 -30.10
N GLY A 524 -22.82 -30.64 -30.42
CA GLY A 524 -23.40 -30.17 -31.69
C GLY A 524 -22.68 -30.68 -32.94
N GLY A 525 -22.12 -31.92 -32.89
CA GLY A 525 -21.33 -32.50 -33.97
C GLY A 525 -19.87 -32.05 -34.04
N ALA A 526 -19.42 -31.13 -33.18
CA ALA A 526 -18.04 -30.65 -33.16
C ALA A 526 -17.06 -31.65 -32.54
N THR A 527 -15.81 -31.62 -32.97
CA THR A 527 -14.72 -32.44 -32.40
C THR A 527 -14.06 -31.71 -31.25
N TRP A 528 -13.93 -32.40 -30.09
CA TRP A 528 -13.27 -31.86 -28.90
C TRP A 528 -11.93 -32.57 -28.64
N THR A 529 -10.91 -31.82 -28.28
CA THR A 529 -9.65 -32.37 -27.80
C THR A 529 -9.73 -32.50 -26.28
N THR A 530 -9.73 -33.72 -25.76
CA THR A 530 -10.00 -34.02 -24.35
C THR A 530 -8.94 -34.92 -23.70
N ILE A 531 -7.93 -35.32 -24.48
CA ILE A 531 -6.88 -36.27 -24.10
C ILE A 531 -6.20 -35.80 -22.80
N GLY A 532 -6.12 -36.67 -21.83
CA GLY A 532 -5.43 -36.41 -20.57
C GLY A 532 -6.07 -35.34 -19.68
N CYS A 533 -7.32 -34.92 -19.96
CA CYS A 533 -7.97 -33.83 -19.23
C CYS A 533 -7.88 -34.00 -17.71
N PHE A 534 -8.09 -35.23 -17.22
CA PHE A 534 -8.04 -35.57 -15.80
C PHE A 534 -6.90 -36.55 -15.44
N THR A 535 -5.89 -36.71 -16.29
CA THR A 535 -4.75 -37.61 -16.02
C THR A 535 -4.09 -37.28 -14.68
N HIS A 536 -3.95 -38.29 -13.81
CA HIS A 536 -3.40 -38.15 -12.44
C HIS A 536 -4.10 -37.10 -11.57
N ALA A 537 -5.35 -36.73 -11.90
CA ALA A 537 -6.15 -35.88 -11.03
C ALA A 537 -6.63 -36.68 -9.82
N ASN A 538 -6.36 -36.17 -8.62
CA ASN A 538 -6.81 -36.79 -7.37
C ASN A 538 -8.12 -36.14 -6.88
N VAL A 539 -9.15 -36.27 -7.70
CA VAL A 539 -10.52 -35.80 -7.41
C VAL A 539 -11.50 -36.96 -7.62
N THR A 540 -12.54 -37.03 -6.81
CA THR A 540 -13.62 -38.01 -7.01
C THR A 540 -14.47 -37.54 -8.17
N MET A 541 -14.64 -38.38 -9.16
CA MET A 541 -15.58 -38.15 -10.25
C MET A 541 -16.92 -38.74 -9.87
N SER A 542 -18.00 -38.04 -10.14
CA SER A 542 -19.37 -38.53 -9.88
C SER A 542 -19.71 -39.73 -10.72
N ASP A 543 -19.06 -39.88 -11.90
CA ASP A 543 -19.27 -40.95 -12.86
C ASP A 543 -17.93 -41.42 -13.44
N ASN A 544 -17.95 -42.58 -14.11
CA ASN A 544 -16.80 -43.09 -14.83
C ASN A 544 -16.35 -42.09 -15.90
N ILE A 545 -15.11 -41.60 -15.79
CA ILE A 545 -14.51 -40.73 -16.81
C ILE A 545 -14.50 -41.46 -18.14
N PRO A 546 -15.12 -40.92 -19.20
CA PRO A 546 -15.11 -41.59 -20.50
C PRO A 546 -13.69 -41.75 -21.04
N PRO A 547 -13.43 -42.84 -21.81
CA PRO A 547 -12.19 -42.97 -22.55
C PRO A 547 -11.96 -41.74 -23.42
N GLY A 548 -10.74 -41.23 -23.39
CA GLY A 548 -10.36 -39.97 -24.10
C GLY A 548 -10.40 -38.72 -23.23
N TRP A 549 -10.92 -38.80 -21.99
CA TRP A 549 -10.78 -37.71 -20.99
C TRP A 549 -9.74 -38.05 -19.91
N GLN A 550 -9.30 -39.30 -19.88
CA GLN A 550 -8.29 -39.84 -18.96
C GLN A 550 -6.88 -39.44 -19.37
#